data_940a95868dd0036cd08f40a7d49fd7ad
#
_entry.id   940a95868dd0036cd08f40a7d49fd7ad
#
_cell.length_a   1.000
_cell.length_b   1.000
_cell.length_c   1.000
_cell.angle_alpha   90.00
_cell.angle_beta   90.00
_cell.angle_gamma   90.00
#
_symmetry.space_group_name_H-M   'P 1'
#
loop_
_entity.id
_entity.type
_entity.pdbx_description
1 polymer ?
#
loop_
_entity_poly.entity_id
_entity_poly.type
_entity_poly.pdbx_seq_one_letter_code
_entity_poly.pdbx_strand_id
1 'polypeptide(L)' 'MEELIKQRLIEELKACNLTKIEIAKKVGVSPEMITQYITTKKLPKLDTFAKLCKELDLSANYILGLSEQ' A
#
# COMPACT_ATOMS: atom_id res chain seq x y z
N MET A 1 -9.46 5.63 -12.25
CA MET A 1 -9.38 4.60 -11.21
C MET A 1 -7.96 4.34 -10.74
N GLU A 2 -7.06 4.14 -11.67
CA GLU A 2 -5.67 3.83 -11.34
C GLU A 2 -5.02 4.95 -10.54
N GLU A 3 -5.24 6.19 -10.92
CA GLU A 3 -4.68 7.34 -10.23
C GLU A 3 -5.24 7.47 -8.81
N LEU A 4 -6.52 7.24 -8.65
CA LEU A 4 -7.16 7.28 -7.34
C LEU A 4 -6.61 6.19 -6.42
N ILE A 5 -6.48 4.98 -6.96
CA ILE A 5 -5.92 3.85 -6.20
C ILE A 5 -4.51 4.19 -5.75
N LYS A 6 -3.69 4.70 -6.66
CA LYS A 6 -2.31 5.06 -6.36
C LYS A 6 -2.23 6.12 -5.27
N GLN A 7 -3.03 7.16 -5.41
CA GLN A 7 -3.07 8.25 -4.45
C GLN A 7 -3.45 7.77 -3.05
N ARG A 8 -4.50 6.95 -2.97
CA ARG A 8 -4.98 6.43 -1.69
C ARG A 8 -4.00 5.45 -1.07
N LEU A 9 -3.35 4.62 -1.88
CA LEU A 9 -2.32 3.72 -1.40
C LEU A 9 -1.16 4.48 -0.79
N ILE A 10 -0.69 5.54 -1.46
CA ILE A 10 0.39 6.38 -0.95
C ILE A 10 -0.02 7.03 0.38
N GLU A 11 -1.23 7.57 0.44
CA GLU A 11 -1.75 8.17 1.68
C GLU A 11 -1.68 7.19 2.84
N GLU A 12 -2.17 5.96 2.62
CA GLU A 12 -2.23 4.96 3.67
C GLU A 12 -0.84 4.48 4.08
N LEU A 13 0.06 4.30 3.13
CA LEU A 13 1.43 3.90 3.45
C LEU A 13 2.16 4.98 4.23
N LYS A 14 1.94 6.25 3.89
CA LYS A 14 2.56 7.36 4.62
C LYS A 14 1.93 7.59 5.97
N ALA A 15 0.65 7.28 6.11
CA ALA A 15 -0.07 7.48 7.37
C ALA A 15 0.26 6.40 8.41
N CYS A 16 0.74 5.24 7.99
CA CYS A 16 1.07 4.21 8.96
C CYS A 16 2.38 4.56 9.67
N ASN A 17 2.47 4.18 10.95
CA ASN A 17 3.60 4.57 11.79
C ASN A 17 4.81 3.66 11.65
N LEU A 18 4.87 2.87 10.59
CA LEU A 18 5.97 1.93 10.36
C LEU A 18 6.95 2.50 9.35
N THR A 19 8.22 2.14 9.51
CA THR A 19 9.24 2.47 8.52
C THR A 19 9.06 1.58 7.29
N LYS A 20 9.66 1.97 6.17
CA LYS A 20 9.63 1.16 4.96
C LYS A 20 10.19 -0.23 5.19
N ILE A 21 11.25 -0.33 6.01
CA ILE A 21 11.86 -1.62 6.35
C ILE A 21 10.87 -2.49 7.13
N GLU A 22 10.17 -1.90 8.10
CA GLU A 22 9.18 -2.63 8.88
C GLU A 22 8.01 -3.10 8.04
N ILE A 23 7.51 -2.23 7.15
CA ILE A 23 6.43 -2.59 6.22
C ILE A 23 6.88 -3.75 5.33
N ALA A 24 8.07 -3.63 4.76
CA ALA A 24 8.61 -4.65 3.86
C ALA A 24 8.71 -6.01 4.55
N LYS A 25 9.17 -6.02 5.79
CA LYS A 25 9.27 -7.26 6.57
C LYS A 25 7.89 -7.90 6.79
N LYS A 26 6.91 -7.09 7.17
CA LYS A 26 5.56 -7.61 7.43
C LYS A 26 4.91 -8.19 6.19
N VAL A 27 5.19 -7.58 5.04
CA VAL A 27 4.53 -7.94 3.79
C VAL A 27 5.33 -8.95 2.97
N GLY A 28 6.62 -9.10 3.28
CA GLY A 28 7.47 -10.06 2.58
C GLY A 28 8.00 -9.56 1.25
N VAL A 29 8.26 -8.26 1.13
CA VAL A 29 8.86 -7.67 -0.07
C VAL A 29 10.10 -6.87 0.35
N SER A 30 10.85 -6.37 -0.62
CA SER A 30 12.02 -5.56 -0.32
C SER A 30 11.62 -4.13 0.06
N PRO A 31 12.44 -3.43 0.86
CA PRO A 31 12.18 -2.01 1.15
C PRO A 31 12.14 -1.14 -0.11
N GLU A 32 12.95 -1.48 -1.13
CA GLU A 32 12.93 -0.79 -2.41
C GLU A 32 11.57 -0.89 -3.08
N MET A 33 10.89 -2.04 -2.94
CA MET A 33 9.57 -2.21 -3.51
C MET A 33 8.57 -1.25 -2.85
N ILE A 34 8.64 -1.10 -1.53
CA ILE A 34 7.78 -0.16 -0.82
C ILE A 34 8.05 1.26 -1.31
N THR A 35 9.32 1.62 -1.49
CA THR A 35 9.69 2.92 -2.04
C THR A 35 9.08 3.13 -3.42
N GLN A 36 9.11 2.11 -4.28
CA GLN A 36 8.53 2.20 -5.62
C GLN A 36 7.01 2.40 -5.57
N TYR A 37 6.32 1.79 -4.62
CA TYR A 37 4.88 2.00 -4.47
C TYR A 37 4.56 3.44 -4.10
N ILE A 38 5.48 4.14 -3.43
CA ILE A 38 5.28 5.52 -3.00
C ILE A 38 5.72 6.52 -4.07
N THR A 39 6.83 6.25 -4.76
CA THR A 39 7.47 7.25 -5.62
C THR A 39 7.30 7.04 -7.12
N THR A 40 6.81 5.90 -7.54
CA THR A 40 6.62 5.60 -8.97
C THR A 40 5.16 5.24 -9.23
N LYS A 41 4.85 4.93 -10.48
CA LYS A 41 3.51 4.50 -10.87
C LYS A 41 3.25 3.02 -10.59
N LYS A 42 4.23 2.31 -10.02
CA LYS A 42 4.09 0.88 -9.75
C LYS A 42 3.01 0.61 -8.71
N LEU A 43 2.17 -0.37 -9.01
CA LEU A 43 1.14 -0.85 -8.08
C LEU A 43 1.50 -2.26 -7.62
N PRO A 44 1.16 -2.62 -6.37
CA PRO A 44 1.41 -3.99 -5.92
C PRO A 44 0.53 -4.98 -6.65
N LYS A 45 1.03 -6.21 -6.77
CA LYS A 45 0.21 -7.32 -7.24
C LYS A 45 -0.91 -7.56 -6.25
N LEU A 46 -1.97 -8.24 -6.70
CA LEU A 46 -3.13 -8.47 -5.85
C LEU A 46 -2.80 -9.19 -4.54
N ASP A 47 -1.95 -10.20 -4.60
CA ASP A 47 -1.56 -10.92 -3.38
C ASP A 47 -0.74 -10.05 -2.44
N THR A 48 0.16 -9.23 -2.98
CA THR A 48 0.92 -8.27 -2.18
C THR A 48 0.01 -7.22 -1.59
N PHE A 49 -0.94 -6.73 -2.37
CA PHE A 49 -1.91 -5.75 -1.90
C PHE A 49 -2.76 -6.32 -0.76
N ALA A 50 -3.19 -7.57 -0.90
CA ALA A 50 -3.95 -8.24 0.17
C ALA A 50 -3.14 -8.32 1.46
N LYS A 51 -1.84 -8.65 1.35
CA LYS A 51 -0.95 -8.69 2.52
C LYS A 51 -0.77 -7.31 3.14
N LEU A 52 -0.61 -6.28 2.31
CA LEU A 52 -0.51 -4.90 2.80
C LEU A 52 -1.75 -4.55 3.64
N CYS A 53 -2.92 -4.80 3.11
CA CYS A 53 -4.16 -4.47 3.81
C CYS A 53 -4.30 -5.26 5.10
N LYS A 54 -3.96 -6.54 5.07
CA LYS A 54 -4.08 -7.40 6.24
C LYS A 54 -3.08 -7.02 7.33
N GLU A 55 -1.80 -6.88 6.96
CA GLU A 55 -0.74 -6.66 7.94
C GLU A 55 -0.72 -5.25 8.50
N LEU A 56 -1.15 -4.26 7.71
CA LEU A 56 -1.16 -2.87 8.13
C LEU A 56 -2.55 -2.36 8.49
N ASP A 57 -3.54 -3.25 8.45
CA ASP A 57 -4.94 -2.93 8.76
C ASP A 57 -5.45 -1.79 7.88
N LEU A 58 -5.19 -1.86 6.58
CA LEU A 58 -5.66 -0.85 5.64
C LEU A 58 -7.02 -1.23 5.08
N SER A 59 -7.81 -0.22 4.73
CA SER A 59 -9.11 -0.46 4.08
C SER A 59 -8.90 -0.66 2.58
N ALA A 60 -9.00 -1.91 2.13
CA ALA A 60 -8.90 -2.21 0.70
C ALA A 60 -10.00 -1.51 -0.09
N ASN A 61 -11.21 -1.48 0.44
CA ASN A 61 -12.33 -0.81 -0.25
C ASN A 61 -12.06 0.68 -0.46
N TYR A 62 -11.52 1.35 0.54
CA TYR A 62 -11.17 2.76 0.41
C TYR A 62 -10.09 2.97 -0.66
N ILE A 63 -9.02 2.18 -0.57
CA ILE A 63 -7.90 2.32 -1.51
C ILE A 63 -8.36 2.05 -2.94
N LEU A 64 -9.20 1.04 -3.13
CA LEU A 64 -9.69 0.67 -4.46
C LEU A 64 -10.78 1.61 -4.99
N GLY A 65 -11.23 2.54 -4.17
CA GLY A 65 -12.27 3.48 -4.60
C GLY A 65 -13.66 2.89 -4.57
N LEU A 66 -13.85 1.78 -3.84
CA LEU A 66 -15.14 1.12 -3.74
C LEU A 66 -15.98 1.67 -2.60
N SER A 67 -15.38 2.45 -1.71
CA SER A 67 -16.07 3.16 -0.65
C SER A 67 -15.29 4.42 -0.30
N GLU A 68 -15.89 5.31 0.48
CA GLU A 68 -15.23 6.54 0.91
C GLU A 68 -14.46 6.37 2.22
N GLN A 69 -14.49 5.19 2.79
CA GLN A 69 -13.81 4.93 4.06
C GLN A 69 -12.94 3.69 4.01
#